data_202b58353d8d91bbcb358d507a96c9ed
#
_entry.id   202b58353d8d91bbcb358d507a96c9ed
#
_cell.length_a   1.000
_cell.length_b   1.000
_cell.length_c   1.000
_cell.angle_alpha   90.00
_cell.angle_beta   90.00
_cell.angle_gamma   90.00
#
_symmetry.space_group_name_H-M   'P 1'
#
loop_
_entity.id
_entity.type
_entity.pdbx_description
1 polymer ?
#
loop_
_entity_poly.entity_id
_entity_poly.type
_entity_poly.pdbx_seq_one_letter_code
_entity_poly.pdbx_strand_id
1 'polypeptide(L)'
;MKKKIGVLVSVAALCGSLLAGCGSSKEPVKDAAASPGASASALQPEKELVVAGNGATVEELMKDEIFKRFKAKYPDIKLTYVSGVSTEIVAKAKAVKNDPQTDVAIIEGGEQEIGRKEGLFEPLKEADIPNMKNVIADLKVAEDSGVAVNFTPMGISYNEAIVKEKNLPIPESWNDLARPEMKGNLTLTEISSNFGRSALIMLAYANGGSEKNMDPGFEKLKTIAGYMPTFAKSAAQLQQNLQNKSAAYTSWTMARSIVQKDQGIELKFVVPKEGANLVPNVATMTKNAKHPNAAKLFIDFLLTDEVQTLYASKLYYNPATSVKLPEDISKKIEFDRSKIVKFDYETVGGSTAGWIDRFNKEIAPSVGK
;
A
#
# COMPACT_ATOMS: atom_id res chain seq x y z
N MET A 1 0.99 66.16 9.97
CA MET A 1 1.71 66.99 8.98
C MET A 1 1.83 66.11 7.74
N LYS A 2 0.95 66.19 6.77
CA LYS A 2 0.95 66.99 5.52
C LYS A 2 2.28 66.89 4.73
N LYS A 3 2.22 66.14 3.58
CA LYS A 3 2.20 66.62 2.18
C LYS A 3 2.27 65.38 1.29
N LYS A 4 1.43 65.14 0.51
CA LYS A 4 0.80 65.33 -0.83
C LYS A 4 1.74 65.89 -1.91
N ILE A 5 1.46 65.43 -3.14
CA ILE A 5 1.72 65.96 -4.50
C ILE A 5 2.61 64.97 -5.30
N GLY A 6 2.30 64.48 -6.50
CA GLY A 6 1.24 64.72 -7.53
C GLY A 6 1.79 64.22 -8.86
N VAL A 7 0.99 63.46 -9.55
CA VAL A 7 0.60 63.58 -10.99
C VAL A 7 1.61 64.07 -11.99
N LEU A 8 1.85 63.28 -13.06
CA LEU A 8 1.54 63.73 -14.43
C LEU A 8 1.54 62.57 -15.49
N VAL A 9 0.54 62.60 -16.27
CA VAL A 9 0.17 61.83 -17.44
C VAL A 9 0.93 62.35 -18.66
N SER A 10 1.29 61.50 -19.64
CA SER A 10 1.32 61.88 -21.04
C SER A 10 1.09 60.70 -21.96
N VAL A 11 0.03 60.85 -22.72
CA VAL A 11 -0.43 60.05 -23.88
C VAL A 11 0.25 60.59 -25.14
N ALA A 12 0.63 59.72 -26.09
CA ALA A 12 0.69 60.04 -27.51
C ALA A 12 0.52 58.81 -28.35
N ALA A 13 -0.54 58.82 -29.13
CA ALA A 13 -0.86 57.93 -30.25
C ALA A 13 -0.37 58.55 -31.55
N LEU A 14 -0.17 57.70 -32.58
CA LEU A 14 -0.45 57.94 -34.03
C LEU A 14 0.08 56.75 -34.83
N CYS A 15 -0.74 55.96 -35.44
CA CYS A 15 -1.40 55.99 -36.75
C CYS A 15 -0.50 55.73 -38.00
N GLY A 16 -0.89 54.68 -38.75
CA GLY A 16 -1.01 54.63 -40.19
C GLY A 16 0.16 53.92 -40.92
N SER A 17 0.04 53.01 -41.87
CA SER A 17 -0.86 52.96 -42.99
C SER A 17 -0.70 51.63 -43.75
N LEU A 18 -1.74 51.22 -44.40
CA LEU A 18 -1.90 50.16 -45.40
C LEU A 18 -1.00 50.33 -46.64
N LEU A 19 -0.61 49.21 -47.26
CA LEU A 19 -0.80 49.02 -48.70
C LEU A 19 -0.64 47.56 -49.13
N ALA A 20 -1.53 47.11 -49.97
CA ALA A 20 -1.69 45.82 -50.57
C ALA A 20 -0.72 45.58 -51.73
N GLY A 21 -0.37 44.33 -52.00
CA GLY A 21 0.30 43.88 -53.21
C GLY A 21 -0.03 42.40 -53.48
N CYS A 22 -0.96 42.18 -54.45
CA CYS A 22 -1.22 40.88 -55.05
C CYS A 22 -0.09 40.46 -56.01
N GLY A 23 0.35 39.20 -55.94
CA GLY A 23 1.22 38.57 -56.92
C GLY A 23 1.07 37.04 -56.80
N SER A 24 0.30 36.47 -57.76
CA SER A 24 0.17 35.04 -58.06
C SER A 24 1.44 34.45 -58.61
N SER A 25 1.96 33.35 -58.13
CA SER A 25 2.61 32.30 -58.89
C SER A 25 2.50 30.94 -58.16
N LYS A 26 1.89 29.99 -58.85
CA LYS A 26 1.80 28.57 -58.48
C LYS A 26 3.15 27.91 -58.77
N GLU A 27 3.68 27.14 -57.82
CA GLU A 27 4.46 25.92 -58.04
C GLU A 27 4.51 25.06 -56.76
N PRO A 28 4.91 23.76 -56.77
CA PRO A 28 4.08 22.71 -56.25
C PRO A 28 4.42 22.31 -54.79
N VAL A 29 3.39 21.85 -54.11
CA VAL A 29 3.45 21.26 -52.75
C VAL A 29 4.33 20.01 -52.78
N LYS A 30 5.48 20.06 -52.13
CA LYS A 30 6.19 18.87 -51.68
C LYS A 30 5.56 18.40 -50.36
N ASP A 31 5.14 17.14 -50.35
CA ASP A 31 4.72 16.43 -49.18
C ASP A 31 5.71 16.64 -48.01
N ALA A 32 5.29 17.38 -47.01
CA ALA A 32 5.96 17.40 -45.73
C ALA A 32 5.45 16.19 -44.93
N ALA A 33 6.30 15.19 -44.87
CA ALA A 33 6.10 14.04 -43.96
C ALA A 33 5.72 14.53 -42.57
N ALA A 34 4.56 14.09 -42.09
CA ALA A 34 4.13 14.28 -40.74
C ALA A 34 5.17 13.66 -39.80
N SER A 35 5.85 14.46 -39.02
CA SER A 35 6.65 13.98 -37.90
C SER A 35 5.73 13.34 -36.84
N PRO A 36 5.93 12.08 -36.48
CA PRO A 36 5.25 11.51 -35.35
C PRO A 36 6.00 11.90 -34.06
N GLY A 37 5.45 12.81 -33.30
CA GLY A 37 6.05 13.23 -32.08
C GLY A 37 5.27 14.33 -31.36
N ALA A 38 4.02 14.07 -31.02
CA ALA A 38 3.45 14.78 -29.88
C ALA A 38 4.21 14.30 -28.63
N SER A 39 5.30 15.01 -28.33
CA SER A 39 5.99 14.87 -27.05
C SER A 39 4.96 15.13 -25.95
N ALA A 40 4.63 14.10 -25.18
CA ALA A 40 3.90 14.29 -23.93
C ALA A 40 4.61 15.44 -23.19
N SER A 41 3.87 16.48 -22.84
CA SER A 41 4.42 17.63 -22.11
C SER A 41 5.09 17.09 -20.85
N ALA A 42 6.41 17.15 -20.78
CA ALA A 42 7.15 16.68 -19.63
C ALA A 42 6.64 17.44 -18.40
N LEU A 43 6.16 16.70 -17.39
CA LEU A 43 5.73 17.30 -16.13
C LEU A 43 6.88 18.14 -15.57
N GLN A 44 6.59 19.40 -15.23
CA GLN A 44 7.56 20.25 -14.52
C GLN A 44 7.32 20.00 -13.02
N PRO A 45 8.23 19.28 -12.34
CA PRO A 45 8.03 18.94 -10.94
C PRO A 45 8.28 20.13 -10.02
N GLU A 46 7.58 20.14 -8.93
CA GLU A 46 7.87 21.00 -7.77
C GLU A 46 9.18 20.55 -7.12
N LYS A 47 9.77 21.44 -6.29
CA LYS A 47 11.09 21.20 -5.67
C LYS A 47 11.04 20.43 -4.35
N GLU A 48 9.86 20.03 -3.92
CA GLU A 48 9.65 19.24 -2.69
C GLU A 48 8.69 18.09 -2.95
N LEU A 49 8.81 17.03 -2.17
CA LEU A 49 7.89 15.91 -2.13
C LEU A 49 7.85 15.32 -0.73
N VAL A 50 6.66 15.17 -0.17
CA VAL A 50 6.43 14.53 1.13
C VAL A 50 5.72 13.20 0.92
N VAL A 51 6.38 12.10 1.30
CA VAL A 51 5.87 10.74 1.19
C VAL A 51 5.59 10.18 2.58
N ALA A 52 4.37 9.71 2.82
CA ALA A 52 4.02 8.95 4.02
C ALA A 52 3.96 7.44 3.72
N GLY A 53 4.37 6.62 4.66
CA GLY A 53 4.32 5.16 4.52
C GLY A 53 4.75 4.42 5.78
N ASN A 54 4.79 3.09 5.70
CA ASN A 54 5.17 2.26 6.84
C ASN A 54 6.59 2.54 7.33
N GLY A 55 6.82 2.41 8.63
CA GLY A 55 8.13 2.58 9.27
C GLY A 55 9.01 1.33 9.21
N ALA A 56 10.07 1.32 10.04
CA ALA A 56 11.08 0.27 10.16
C ALA A 56 11.75 -0.05 8.80
N THR A 57 11.85 -1.32 8.42
CA THR A 57 12.56 -1.76 7.20
C THR A 57 12.01 -1.14 5.90
N VAL A 58 10.73 -0.76 5.86
CA VAL A 58 10.15 -0.05 4.71
C VAL A 58 10.69 1.37 4.62
N GLU A 59 10.78 2.07 5.76
CA GLU A 59 11.37 3.41 5.83
C GLU A 59 12.86 3.39 5.46
N GLU A 60 13.61 2.40 5.94
CA GLU A 60 15.03 2.20 5.60
C GLU A 60 15.19 2.01 4.09
N LEU A 61 14.44 1.08 3.48
CA LEU A 61 14.47 0.88 2.03
C LEU A 61 14.11 2.15 1.27
N MET A 62 13.09 2.87 1.73
CA MET A 62 12.64 4.11 1.09
C MET A 62 13.74 5.17 1.10
N LYS A 63 14.36 5.44 2.25
CA LYS A 63 15.37 6.48 2.42
C LYS A 63 16.73 6.09 1.82
N ASP A 64 17.15 4.85 2.03
CA ASP A 64 18.51 4.43 1.71
C ASP A 64 18.71 3.98 0.26
N GLU A 65 17.63 3.54 -0.39
CA GLU A 65 17.69 3.05 -1.77
C GLU A 65 16.77 3.85 -2.71
N ILE A 66 15.47 3.87 -2.46
CA ILE A 66 14.48 4.42 -3.40
C ILE A 66 14.66 5.93 -3.57
N PHE A 67 14.74 6.68 -2.47
CA PHE A 67 14.94 8.13 -2.51
C PHE A 67 16.27 8.51 -3.13
N LYS A 68 17.35 7.77 -2.85
CA LYS A 68 18.66 8.04 -3.45
C LYS A 68 18.62 7.88 -4.97
N ARG A 69 17.95 6.84 -5.48
CA ARG A 69 17.80 6.59 -6.91
C ARG A 69 16.87 7.58 -7.59
N PHE A 70 15.76 7.92 -6.94
CA PHE A 70 14.86 8.96 -7.43
C PHE A 70 15.58 10.32 -7.52
N LYS A 71 16.35 10.69 -6.48
CA LYS A 71 17.12 11.93 -6.45
C LYS A 71 18.24 11.96 -7.49
N ALA A 72 18.85 10.83 -7.83
CA ALA A 72 19.80 10.76 -8.94
C ALA A 72 19.17 11.15 -10.29
N LYS A 73 17.88 10.82 -10.48
CA LYS A 73 17.10 11.18 -11.67
C LYS A 73 16.50 12.59 -11.60
N TYR A 74 16.12 13.05 -10.40
CA TYR A 74 15.49 14.33 -10.13
C TYR A 74 16.21 15.07 -9.00
N PRO A 75 17.41 15.62 -9.23
CA PRO A 75 18.31 16.14 -8.18
C PRO A 75 17.74 17.34 -7.41
N ASP A 76 16.88 18.13 -8.06
CA ASP A 76 16.31 19.35 -7.50
C ASP A 76 15.14 19.11 -6.53
N ILE A 77 14.62 17.89 -6.45
CA ILE A 77 13.49 17.56 -5.58
C ILE A 77 14.02 17.17 -4.19
N LYS A 78 13.64 17.94 -3.17
CA LYS A 78 13.84 17.60 -1.76
C LYS A 78 12.80 16.59 -1.31
N LEU A 79 13.25 15.44 -0.78
CA LEU A 79 12.40 14.34 -0.36
C LEU A 79 12.28 14.30 1.17
N THR A 80 11.06 14.14 1.65
CA THR A 80 10.77 13.93 3.08
C THR A 80 9.93 12.66 3.22
N TYR A 81 10.32 11.78 4.15
CA TYR A 81 9.53 10.59 4.51
C TYR A 81 8.92 10.74 5.89
N VAL A 82 7.62 10.48 5.99
CA VAL A 82 6.85 10.49 7.24
C VAL A 82 6.39 9.07 7.52
N SER A 83 7.01 8.44 8.51
CA SER A 83 6.65 7.06 8.89
C SER A 83 5.40 7.02 9.77
N GLY A 84 4.60 5.97 9.59
CA GLY A 84 3.41 5.68 10.38
C GLY A 84 2.76 4.38 9.94
N VAL A 85 1.81 3.86 10.70
CA VAL A 85 0.98 2.75 10.23
C VAL A 85 -0.16 3.27 9.34
N SER A 86 -0.63 2.45 8.41
CA SER A 86 -1.62 2.87 7.40
C SER A 86 -2.87 3.52 7.99
N THR A 87 -3.38 2.99 9.11
CA THR A 87 -4.54 3.55 9.84
C THR A 87 -4.29 4.98 10.36
N GLU A 88 -3.09 5.23 10.90
CA GLU A 88 -2.69 6.57 11.38
C GLU A 88 -2.49 7.54 10.22
N ILE A 89 -1.91 7.09 9.11
CA ILE A 89 -1.71 7.90 7.91
C ILE A 89 -3.05 8.38 7.37
N VAL A 90 -4.03 7.48 7.23
CA VAL A 90 -5.39 7.82 6.77
C VAL A 90 -6.08 8.75 7.76
N ALA A 91 -5.99 8.48 9.06
CA ALA A 91 -6.59 9.34 10.09
C ALA A 91 -5.98 10.76 10.07
N LYS A 92 -4.67 10.90 9.93
CA LYS A 92 -4.00 12.19 9.77
C LYS A 92 -4.42 12.90 8.48
N ALA A 93 -4.45 12.18 7.34
CA ALA A 93 -4.91 12.74 6.07
C ALA A 93 -6.34 13.29 6.17
N LYS A 94 -7.22 12.57 6.87
CA LYS A 94 -8.61 13.02 7.13
C LYS A 94 -8.65 14.28 8.00
N ALA A 95 -7.83 14.37 9.05
CA ALA A 95 -7.77 15.51 9.95
C ALA A 95 -7.29 16.79 9.25
N VAL A 96 -6.41 16.69 8.25
CA VAL A 96 -5.83 17.81 7.51
C VAL A 96 -6.30 17.87 6.06
N LYS A 97 -7.47 17.35 5.75
CA LYS A 97 -8.01 17.21 4.38
C LYS A 97 -7.98 18.50 3.56
N ASN A 98 -8.17 19.66 4.21
CA ASN A 98 -8.19 20.96 3.56
C ASN A 98 -6.80 21.62 3.40
N ASP A 99 -5.79 21.11 4.10
CA ASP A 99 -4.38 21.56 4.00
C ASP A 99 -3.48 20.32 4.15
N PRO A 100 -3.37 19.47 3.12
CA PRO A 100 -2.61 18.24 3.20
C PRO A 100 -1.13 18.50 3.46
N GLN A 101 -0.54 17.69 4.33
CA GLN A 101 0.86 17.77 4.72
C GLN A 101 1.72 16.67 4.06
N THR A 102 1.09 15.83 3.28
CA THR A 102 1.72 14.73 2.51
C THR A 102 1.20 14.77 1.08
N ASP A 103 2.07 14.49 0.13
CA ASP A 103 1.72 14.45 -1.29
C ASP A 103 1.39 13.03 -1.75
N VAL A 104 2.17 12.06 -1.28
CA VAL A 104 1.99 10.63 -1.57
C VAL A 104 1.84 9.87 -0.27
N ALA A 105 0.84 8.99 -0.19
CA ALA A 105 0.73 8.00 0.87
C ALA A 105 0.85 6.59 0.27
N ILE A 106 1.74 5.77 0.86
CA ILE A 106 1.88 4.34 0.51
C ILE A 106 1.31 3.54 1.67
N ILE A 107 0.11 3.02 1.48
CA ILE A 107 -0.73 2.41 2.51
C ILE A 107 -1.31 1.08 2.06
N GLU A 108 -1.73 0.25 3.01
CA GLU A 108 -2.34 -1.04 2.73
C GLU A 108 -3.73 -0.87 2.08
N GLY A 109 -4.11 -1.81 1.21
CA GLY A 109 -5.31 -1.68 0.37
C GLY A 109 -6.63 -1.50 1.12
N GLY A 110 -6.77 -2.07 2.34
CA GLY A 110 -7.97 -1.86 3.17
C GLY A 110 -8.10 -0.42 3.65
N GLU A 111 -7.02 0.17 4.11
CA GLU A 111 -6.95 1.58 4.54
C GLU A 111 -7.05 2.54 3.36
N GLN A 112 -6.51 2.14 2.21
CA GLN A 112 -6.65 2.89 0.97
C GLN A 112 -8.13 3.04 0.58
N GLU A 113 -8.88 1.97 0.64
CA GLU A 113 -10.31 1.98 0.34
C GLU A 113 -11.12 2.87 1.31
N ILE A 114 -10.75 2.86 2.60
CA ILE A 114 -11.34 3.79 3.58
C ILE A 114 -11.05 5.23 3.18
N GLY A 115 -9.79 5.54 2.84
CA GLY A 115 -9.38 6.88 2.42
C GLY A 115 -10.06 7.34 1.12
N ARG A 116 -10.26 6.42 0.16
CA ARG A 116 -10.98 6.67 -1.09
C ARG A 116 -12.42 7.10 -0.81
N LYS A 117 -13.14 6.35 0.01
CA LYS A 117 -14.53 6.68 0.39
C LYS A 117 -14.66 8.01 1.12
N GLU A 118 -13.66 8.39 1.87
CA GLU A 118 -13.59 9.71 2.53
C GLU A 118 -13.17 10.84 1.56
N GLY A 119 -12.87 10.50 0.30
CA GLY A 119 -12.44 11.46 -0.73
C GLY A 119 -11.10 12.11 -0.41
N LEU A 120 -10.15 11.32 0.10
CA LEU A 120 -8.80 11.80 0.50
C LEU A 120 -7.77 11.73 -0.62
N PHE A 121 -8.07 11.05 -1.72
CA PHE A 121 -7.11 10.78 -2.79
C PHE A 121 -7.59 11.31 -4.12
N GLU A 122 -6.65 11.77 -4.94
CA GLU A 122 -6.89 12.15 -6.34
C GLU A 122 -6.84 10.92 -7.25
N PRO A 123 -7.73 10.82 -8.25
CA PRO A 123 -7.60 9.82 -9.29
C PRO A 123 -6.30 9.98 -10.09
N LEU A 124 -5.59 8.90 -10.27
CA LEU A 124 -4.37 8.84 -11.08
C LEU A 124 -4.72 8.63 -12.55
N LYS A 125 -3.90 9.17 -13.46
CA LYS A 125 -4.08 9.02 -14.89
C LYS A 125 -2.87 8.33 -15.50
N GLU A 126 -3.09 7.30 -16.31
CA GLU A 126 -2.01 6.59 -17.01
C GLU A 126 -1.18 7.53 -17.91
N ALA A 127 -1.80 8.58 -18.46
CA ALA A 127 -1.08 9.61 -19.22
C ALA A 127 -0.01 10.36 -18.39
N ASP A 128 -0.25 10.52 -17.08
CA ASP A 128 0.67 11.18 -16.13
C ASP A 128 1.62 10.18 -15.45
N ILE A 129 1.25 8.90 -15.41
CA ILE A 129 1.97 7.80 -14.75
C ILE A 129 2.05 6.61 -15.71
N PRO A 130 2.92 6.68 -16.74
CA PRO A 130 2.94 5.72 -17.84
C PRO A 130 3.16 4.25 -17.42
N ASN A 131 3.85 4.02 -16.29
CA ASN A 131 4.10 2.67 -15.79
C ASN A 131 2.87 2.01 -15.15
N MET A 132 1.76 2.73 -14.92
CA MET A 132 0.50 2.13 -14.42
C MET A 132 -0.02 1.01 -15.35
N LYS A 133 0.21 1.11 -16.65
CA LYS A 133 -0.17 0.08 -17.65
C LYS A 133 0.48 -1.28 -17.38
N ASN A 134 1.63 -1.32 -16.69
CA ASN A 134 2.37 -2.53 -16.39
C ASN A 134 1.85 -3.24 -15.12
N VAL A 135 0.93 -2.61 -14.38
CA VAL A 135 0.39 -3.17 -13.13
C VAL A 135 -0.54 -4.34 -13.45
N ILE A 136 -0.37 -5.42 -12.71
CA ILE A 136 -1.15 -6.65 -12.85
C ILE A 136 -2.64 -6.34 -12.67
N ALA A 137 -3.48 -6.83 -13.56
CA ALA A 137 -4.91 -6.53 -13.62
C ALA A 137 -5.65 -6.79 -12.29
N ASP A 138 -5.26 -7.84 -11.57
CA ASP A 138 -5.84 -8.22 -10.27
C ASP A 138 -5.55 -7.22 -9.13
N LEU A 139 -4.62 -6.29 -9.33
CA LEU A 139 -4.21 -5.27 -8.36
C LEU A 139 -4.73 -3.87 -8.68
N LYS A 140 -5.64 -3.75 -9.66
CA LYS A 140 -6.26 -2.46 -9.98
C LYS A 140 -7.05 -1.93 -8.79
N VAL A 141 -6.88 -0.65 -8.54
CA VAL A 141 -7.55 0.10 -7.48
C VAL A 141 -8.79 0.77 -8.01
N ALA A 142 -9.87 0.77 -7.24
CA ALA A 142 -11.13 1.39 -7.63
C ALA A 142 -10.98 2.89 -7.93
N GLU A 143 -11.65 3.36 -9.00
CA GLU A 143 -11.66 4.76 -9.43
C GLU A 143 -10.26 5.34 -9.68
N ASP A 144 -9.28 4.49 -9.97
CA ASP A 144 -7.87 4.90 -10.12
C ASP A 144 -7.34 5.78 -8.97
N SER A 145 -7.95 5.66 -7.76
CA SER A 145 -7.62 6.45 -6.57
C SER A 145 -6.27 6.09 -5.94
N GLY A 146 -5.48 5.30 -6.62
CA GLY A 146 -4.15 4.85 -6.26
C GLY A 146 -3.67 3.77 -7.21
N VAL A 147 -2.45 3.33 -7.02
CA VAL A 147 -1.83 2.23 -7.77
C VAL A 147 -1.08 1.30 -6.82
N ALA A 148 -1.31 0.00 -6.94
CA ALA A 148 -0.53 -0.98 -6.19
C ALA A 148 0.94 -0.94 -6.61
N VAL A 149 1.85 -0.84 -5.65
CA VAL A 149 3.30 -0.80 -5.88
C VAL A 149 4.00 -2.10 -5.50
N ASN A 150 3.37 -2.91 -4.70
CA ASN A 150 3.77 -4.28 -4.36
C ASN A 150 2.63 -4.97 -3.63
N PHE A 151 2.77 -6.28 -3.37
CA PHE A 151 1.81 -7.04 -2.58
C PHE A 151 2.45 -8.25 -1.91
N THR A 152 1.74 -8.86 -0.97
CA THR A 152 2.15 -10.10 -0.32
C THR A 152 0.92 -10.90 0.12
N PRO A 153 0.93 -12.25 0.04
CA PRO A 153 -0.16 -13.04 0.60
C PRO A 153 -0.10 -13.02 2.12
N MET A 154 -1.27 -13.06 2.75
CA MET A 154 -1.45 -13.20 4.18
C MET A 154 -2.04 -14.58 4.50
N GLY A 155 -1.34 -15.33 5.33
CA GLY A 155 -1.70 -16.69 5.71
C GLY A 155 -1.31 -16.98 7.16
N ILE A 156 -0.92 -18.21 7.42
CA ILE A 156 -0.47 -18.64 8.76
C ILE A 156 1.06 -18.77 8.74
N SER A 157 1.69 -18.24 9.77
CA SER A 157 3.12 -18.42 10.02
C SER A 157 3.34 -19.22 11.29
N TYR A 158 4.34 -20.09 11.29
CA TYR A 158 4.69 -20.87 12.47
C TYR A 158 6.21 -20.94 12.67
N ASN A 159 6.62 -21.00 13.94
CA ASN A 159 8.03 -21.20 14.30
C ASN A 159 8.35 -22.70 14.26
N GLU A 160 9.13 -23.12 13.26
CA GLU A 160 9.44 -24.53 13.00
C GLU A 160 10.19 -25.16 14.18
N ALA A 161 11.09 -24.42 14.82
CA ALA A 161 11.84 -24.93 15.96
C ALA A 161 10.94 -25.23 17.18
N ILE A 162 10.02 -24.31 17.50
CA ILE A 162 9.06 -24.50 18.61
C ILE A 162 8.09 -25.63 18.31
N VAL A 163 7.59 -25.68 17.05
CA VAL A 163 6.66 -26.74 16.62
C VAL A 163 7.30 -28.12 16.77
N LYS A 164 8.57 -28.27 16.36
CA LYS A 164 9.32 -29.52 16.55
C LYS A 164 9.60 -29.83 18.03
N GLU A 165 10.07 -28.84 18.79
CA GLU A 165 10.41 -29.00 20.20
C GLU A 165 9.21 -29.47 21.04
N LYS A 166 8.04 -28.87 20.79
CA LYS A 166 6.80 -29.16 21.53
C LYS A 166 5.91 -30.24 20.89
N ASN A 167 6.37 -30.84 19.79
CA ASN A 167 5.58 -31.80 18.99
C ASN A 167 4.18 -31.28 18.64
N LEU A 168 4.12 -30.03 18.15
CA LEU A 168 2.87 -29.37 17.78
C LEU A 168 2.54 -29.61 16.31
N PRO A 169 1.25 -29.54 15.89
CA PRO A 169 0.85 -29.77 14.50
C PRO A 169 1.27 -28.60 13.58
N ILE A 170 1.63 -28.93 12.34
CA ILE A 170 1.78 -27.92 11.28
C ILE A 170 0.38 -27.51 10.82
N PRO A 171 0.05 -26.20 10.77
CA PRO A 171 -1.26 -25.74 10.33
C PRO A 171 -1.43 -25.87 8.82
N GLU A 172 -2.57 -26.40 8.37
CA GLU A 172 -2.96 -26.52 6.96
C GLU A 172 -4.27 -25.77 6.64
N SER A 173 -4.97 -25.33 7.67
CA SER A 173 -6.28 -24.68 7.61
C SER A 173 -6.34 -23.50 8.57
N TRP A 174 -7.12 -22.46 8.22
CA TRP A 174 -7.43 -21.38 9.17
C TRP A 174 -8.13 -21.94 10.43
N ASN A 175 -8.91 -23.01 10.31
CA ASN A 175 -9.55 -23.66 11.43
C ASN A 175 -8.58 -24.36 12.38
N ASP A 176 -7.37 -24.68 11.93
CA ASP A 176 -6.35 -25.27 12.81
C ASP A 176 -5.95 -24.33 13.94
N LEU A 177 -6.06 -23.00 13.76
CA LEU A 177 -5.81 -22.04 14.82
C LEU A 177 -6.76 -22.19 16.03
N ALA A 178 -7.93 -22.83 15.84
CA ALA A 178 -8.90 -23.12 16.88
C ALA A 178 -8.76 -24.53 17.50
N ARG A 179 -7.70 -25.28 17.16
CA ARG A 179 -7.46 -26.61 17.73
C ARG A 179 -6.94 -26.50 19.17
N PRO A 180 -7.30 -27.41 20.07
CA PRO A 180 -6.85 -27.38 21.49
C PRO A 180 -5.32 -27.32 21.64
N GLU A 181 -4.57 -27.95 20.72
CA GLU A 181 -3.11 -28.00 20.73
C GLU A 181 -2.46 -26.61 20.54
N MET A 182 -3.22 -25.65 19.98
CA MET A 182 -2.76 -24.27 19.80
C MET A 182 -2.77 -23.45 21.11
N LYS A 183 -3.47 -23.94 22.14
CA LYS A 183 -3.61 -23.21 23.43
C LYS A 183 -2.23 -22.89 24.04
N GLY A 184 -2.01 -21.60 24.34
CA GLY A 184 -0.76 -21.12 24.90
C GLY A 184 0.40 -21.00 23.89
N ASN A 185 0.18 -21.34 22.60
CA ASN A 185 1.21 -21.29 21.56
C ASN A 185 0.86 -20.33 20.41
N LEU A 186 -0.19 -19.53 20.56
CA LEU A 186 -0.75 -18.68 19.51
C LEU A 186 -0.70 -17.21 19.89
N THR A 187 -0.42 -16.34 18.93
CA THR A 187 -0.54 -14.89 19.02
C THR A 187 -1.17 -14.33 17.75
N LEU A 188 -2.17 -13.48 17.89
CA LEU A 188 -2.77 -12.72 16.78
C LEU A 188 -2.80 -11.23 17.12
N THR A 189 -2.93 -10.38 16.15
CA THR A 189 -3.19 -8.94 16.38
C THR A 189 -4.67 -8.69 16.60
N GLU A 190 -5.00 -7.58 17.28
CA GLU A 190 -6.37 -7.06 17.33
C GLU A 190 -6.90 -6.77 15.92
N ILE A 191 -8.21 -6.83 15.73
CA ILE A 191 -8.84 -6.61 14.42
C ILE A 191 -8.86 -5.14 13.97
N SER A 192 -8.47 -4.20 14.83
CA SER A 192 -8.11 -2.83 14.46
C SER A 192 -6.92 -2.79 13.50
N SER A 193 -6.02 -3.79 13.61
CA SER A 193 -4.95 -4.05 12.64
C SER A 193 -5.49 -4.78 11.41
N ASN A 194 -4.97 -4.44 10.22
CA ASN A 194 -5.27 -5.17 8.99
C ASN A 194 -4.96 -6.67 9.11
N PHE A 195 -3.92 -7.07 9.83
CA PHE A 195 -3.57 -8.49 10.02
C PHE A 195 -4.64 -9.25 10.83
N GLY A 196 -5.10 -8.70 11.95
CA GLY A 196 -6.17 -9.32 12.74
C GLY A 196 -7.50 -9.33 12.01
N ARG A 197 -7.81 -8.24 11.29
CA ARG A 197 -9.01 -8.13 10.47
C ARG A 197 -9.01 -9.15 9.31
N SER A 198 -7.89 -9.31 8.61
CA SER A 198 -7.74 -10.33 7.57
C SER A 198 -7.89 -11.75 8.13
N ALA A 199 -7.31 -12.04 9.30
CA ALA A 199 -7.48 -13.34 9.95
C ALA A 199 -8.95 -13.63 10.28
N LEU A 200 -9.67 -12.64 10.83
CA LEU A 200 -11.10 -12.76 11.12
C LEU A 200 -11.92 -13.05 9.87
N ILE A 201 -11.67 -12.33 8.76
CA ILE A 201 -12.37 -12.55 7.48
C ILE A 201 -12.06 -13.95 6.94
N MET A 202 -10.80 -14.38 6.96
CA MET A 202 -10.43 -15.72 6.50
C MET A 202 -11.03 -16.83 7.36
N LEU A 203 -11.17 -16.62 8.67
CA LEU A 203 -11.90 -17.53 9.55
C LEU A 203 -13.40 -17.57 9.19
N ALA A 204 -14.00 -16.46 8.79
CA ALA A 204 -15.38 -16.47 8.28
C ALA A 204 -15.46 -17.31 6.99
N TYR A 205 -14.60 -17.06 6.02
CA TYR A 205 -14.56 -17.85 4.76
C TYR A 205 -14.36 -19.35 5.01
N ALA A 206 -13.45 -19.71 5.91
CA ALA A 206 -13.16 -21.11 6.26
C ALA A 206 -14.37 -21.84 6.90
N ASN A 207 -15.39 -21.09 7.33
CA ASN A 207 -16.59 -21.61 8.01
C ASN A 207 -17.89 -21.22 7.28
N GLY A 208 -17.83 -20.97 5.97
CA GLY A 208 -19.00 -20.69 5.13
C GLY A 208 -19.58 -19.28 5.27
N GLY A 209 -18.83 -18.36 5.88
CA GLY A 209 -19.13 -16.94 5.93
C GLY A 209 -18.48 -16.12 4.83
N SER A 210 -18.53 -14.82 4.96
CA SER A 210 -17.93 -13.83 4.06
C SER A 210 -17.89 -12.47 4.78
N GLU A 211 -17.41 -11.39 4.11
CA GLU A 211 -17.46 -10.03 4.65
C GLU A 211 -18.91 -9.57 4.97
N LYS A 212 -19.92 -10.17 4.31
CA LYS A 212 -21.34 -9.89 4.55
C LYS A 212 -21.96 -10.77 5.65
N ASN A 213 -21.28 -11.85 6.00
CA ASN A 213 -21.68 -12.76 7.08
C ASN A 213 -20.47 -13.17 7.90
N MET A 214 -20.14 -12.38 8.90
CA MET A 214 -18.95 -12.56 9.75
C MET A 214 -19.20 -13.42 10.98
N ASP A 215 -20.43 -13.89 11.23
CA ASP A 215 -20.76 -14.68 12.44
C ASP A 215 -19.87 -15.91 12.61
N PRO A 216 -19.64 -16.76 11.57
CA PRO A 216 -18.78 -17.92 11.71
C PRO A 216 -17.33 -17.55 12.07
N GLY A 217 -16.84 -16.40 11.55
CA GLY A 217 -15.50 -15.89 11.85
C GLY A 217 -15.38 -15.45 13.31
N PHE A 218 -16.36 -14.72 13.82
CA PHE A 218 -16.39 -14.28 15.22
C PHE A 218 -16.50 -15.46 16.20
N GLU A 219 -17.29 -16.48 15.88
CA GLU A 219 -17.39 -17.70 16.68
C GLU A 219 -16.02 -18.41 16.82
N LYS A 220 -15.32 -18.58 15.68
CA LYS A 220 -13.99 -19.18 15.67
C LYS A 220 -12.97 -18.30 16.39
N LEU A 221 -12.99 -16.99 16.16
CA LEU A 221 -12.09 -16.06 16.82
C LEU A 221 -12.29 -16.03 18.33
N LYS A 222 -13.52 -16.23 18.81
CA LYS A 222 -13.83 -16.36 20.26
C LYS A 222 -13.13 -17.58 20.87
N THR A 223 -13.17 -18.74 20.21
CA THR A 223 -12.43 -19.94 20.63
C THR A 223 -10.92 -19.66 20.67
N ILE A 224 -10.38 -19.05 19.61
CA ILE A 224 -8.96 -18.70 19.50
C ILE A 224 -8.54 -17.72 20.59
N ALA A 225 -9.38 -16.73 20.91
CA ALA A 225 -9.12 -15.75 21.98
C ALA A 225 -8.91 -16.44 23.34
N GLY A 226 -9.67 -17.51 23.64
CA GLY A 226 -9.48 -18.31 24.85
C GLY A 226 -8.11 -19.02 24.95
N TYR A 227 -7.41 -19.15 23.82
CA TYR A 227 -6.09 -19.81 23.76
C TYR A 227 -4.91 -18.85 23.94
N MET A 228 -5.14 -17.55 23.90
CA MET A 228 -4.12 -16.51 23.97
C MET A 228 -4.20 -15.72 25.27
N PRO A 229 -3.06 -15.31 25.85
CA PRO A 229 -3.05 -14.44 27.03
C PRO A 229 -3.52 -13.01 26.69
N THR A 230 -3.30 -12.57 25.44
CA THR A 230 -3.73 -11.27 24.91
C THR A 230 -3.60 -11.24 23.40
N PHE A 231 -4.31 -10.34 22.74
CA PHE A 231 -4.02 -9.95 21.36
C PHE A 231 -2.85 -8.97 21.33
N ALA A 232 -1.97 -9.11 20.35
CA ALA A 232 -0.91 -8.14 20.08
C ALA A 232 -1.52 -6.82 19.53
N LYS A 233 -1.16 -5.69 20.12
CA LYS A 233 -1.67 -4.38 19.73
C LYS A 233 -0.97 -3.79 18.49
N SER A 234 0.16 -4.39 18.11
CA SER A 234 0.96 -3.93 16.96
C SER A 234 1.74 -5.08 16.33
N ALA A 235 2.20 -4.87 15.10
CA ALA A 235 3.11 -5.80 14.43
C ALA A 235 4.43 -5.96 15.20
N ALA A 236 4.91 -4.91 15.88
CA ALA A 236 6.12 -4.98 16.71
C ALA A 236 5.92 -5.90 17.92
N GLN A 237 4.79 -5.80 18.61
CA GLN A 237 4.49 -6.70 19.71
C GLN A 237 4.30 -8.16 19.24
N LEU A 238 3.66 -8.37 18.10
CA LEU A 238 3.53 -9.68 17.49
C LEU A 238 4.92 -10.28 17.18
N GLN A 239 5.80 -9.49 16.57
CA GLN A 239 7.19 -9.88 16.31
C GLN A 239 7.92 -10.24 17.60
N GLN A 240 7.79 -9.42 18.64
CA GLN A 240 8.40 -9.68 19.95
C GLN A 240 7.91 -11.01 20.57
N ASN A 241 6.63 -11.33 20.46
CA ASN A 241 6.07 -12.58 20.93
C ASN A 241 6.69 -13.79 20.21
N LEU A 242 6.96 -13.68 18.91
CA LEU A 242 7.64 -14.72 18.15
C LEU A 242 9.13 -14.82 18.49
N GLN A 243 9.81 -13.68 18.67
CA GLN A 243 11.24 -13.63 19.06
C GLN A 243 11.46 -14.22 20.46
N ASN A 244 10.61 -13.89 21.41
CA ASN A 244 10.68 -14.40 22.79
C ASN A 244 10.19 -15.84 22.93
N LYS A 245 9.82 -16.49 21.83
CA LYS A 245 9.26 -17.85 21.80
C LYS A 245 8.01 -18.03 22.66
N SER A 246 7.29 -16.94 22.97
CA SER A 246 6.03 -17.00 23.71
C SER A 246 4.86 -17.47 22.86
N ALA A 247 5.03 -17.53 21.52
CA ALA A 247 4.07 -18.09 20.59
C ALA A 247 4.80 -18.86 19.47
N ALA A 248 4.19 -19.97 19.05
CA ALA A 248 4.63 -20.77 17.92
C ALA A 248 3.91 -20.38 16.62
N TYR A 249 2.69 -19.87 16.72
CA TYR A 249 1.83 -19.61 15.56
C TYR A 249 1.32 -18.18 15.55
N THR A 250 1.13 -17.67 14.34
CA THR A 250 0.46 -16.39 14.10
C THR A 250 -0.16 -16.35 12.73
N SER A 251 -1.04 -15.40 12.50
CA SER A 251 -1.48 -14.97 11.19
C SER A 251 -0.61 -13.78 10.76
N TRP A 252 0.12 -13.91 9.64
CA TRP A 252 1.01 -12.86 9.15
C TRP A 252 1.20 -12.93 7.64
N THR A 253 1.93 -11.94 7.07
CA THR A 253 2.25 -11.94 5.65
C THR A 253 3.50 -12.77 5.37
N MET A 254 3.54 -13.38 4.18
CA MET A 254 4.70 -14.15 3.70
C MET A 254 5.99 -13.33 3.73
N ALA A 255 5.93 -12.10 3.22
CA ALA A 255 7.08 -11.20 3.18
C ALA A 255 7.70 -10.99 4.57
N ARG A 256 6.87 -10.68 5.59
CA ARG A 256 7.35 -10.51 6.96
C ARG A 256 7.91 -11.80 7.54
N SER A 257 7.32 -12.94 7.24
CA SER A 257 7.81 -14.24 7.71
C SER A 257 9.19 -14.55 7.17
N ILE A 258 9.45 -14.22 5.89
CA ILE A 258 10.77 -14.40 5.27
C ILE A 258 11.81 -13.44 5.88
N VAL A 259 11.43 -12.15 6.08
CA VAL A 259 12.33 -11.17 6.74
C VAL A 259 12.72 -11.65 8.14
N GLN A 260 11.76 -12.16 8.93
CA GLN A 260 12.06 -12.67 10.28
C GLN A 260 12.96 -13.92 10.24
N LYS A 261 12.76 -14.78 9.25
CA LYS A 261 13.63 -15.95 9.05
C LYS A 261 15.08 -15.52 8.76
N ASP A 262 15.28 -14.53 7.90
CA ASP A 262 16.62 -13.98 7.61
C ASP A 262 17.26 -13.30 8.85
N GLN A 263 16.43 -12.87 9.83
CA GLN A 263 16.84 -12.34 11.13
C GLN A 263 17.05 -13.42 12.21
N GLY A 264 16.97 -14.70 11.85
CA GLY A 264 17.23 -15.82 12.75
C GLY A 264 16.03 -16.37 13.51
N ILE A 265 14.79 -15.96 13.16
CA ILE A 265 13.56 -16.55 13.69
C ILE A 265 13.06 -17.59 12.70
N GLU A 266 13.11 -18.88 13.06
CA GLU A 266 12.76 -20.01 12.18
C GLU A 266 11.29 -20.05 11.77
N LEU A 267 10.80 -18.96 11.12
CA LEU A 267 9.44 -18.88 10.63
C LEU A 267 9.27 -19.58 9.28
N LYS A 268 8.18 -20.33 9.19
CA LYS A 268 7.63 -20.89 7.94
C LYS A 268 6.28 -20.22 7.67
N PHE A 269 5.97 -20.04 6.40
CA PHE A 269 4.70 -19.50 5.93
C PHE A 269 3.88 -20.59 5.23
N VAL A 270 2.58 -20.59 5.50
CA VAL A 270 1.61 -21.52 4.89
C VAL A 270 0.48 -20.70 4.28
N VAL A 271 0.13 -21.01 3.04
CA VAL A 271 -1.16 -20.67 2.45
C VAL A 271 -2.14 -21.78 2.84
N PRO A 272 -3.12 -21.53 3.74
CA PRO A 272 -4.07 -22.56 4.16
C PRO A 272 -4.90 -23.10 2.98
N LYS A 273 -5.53 -24.25 3.15
CA LYS A 273 -6.33 -24.89 2.10
C LYS A 273 -7.52 -24.04 1.65
N GLU A 274 -8.07 -23.21 2.54
CA GLU A 274 -9.16 -22.27 2.22
C GLU A 274 -8.64 -21.02 1.51
N GLY A 275 -7.32 -20.88 1.38
CA GLY A 275 -6.67 -19.76 0.71
C GLY A 275 -6.10 -18.70 1.62
N ALA A 276 -5.61 -17.64 0.99
CA ALA A 276 -5.01 -16.46 1.61
C ALA A 276 -5.51 -15.19 0.90
N ASN A 277 -5.63 -14.08 1.60
CA ASN A 277 -5.88 -12.82 0.94
C ASN A 277 -4.57 -12.15 0.52
N LEU A 278 -4.64 -11.26 -0.48
CA LEU A 278 -3.53 -10.38 -0.81
C LEU A 278 -3.60 -9.11 0.04
N VAL A 279 -2.42 -8.66 0.47
CA VAL A 279 -2.23 -7.34 1.09
C VAL A 279 -1.41 -6.49 0.11
N PRO A 280 -2.06 -5.71 -0.76
CA PRO A 280 -1.37 -4.76 -1.62
C PRO A 280 -0.95 -3.55 -0.79
N ASN A 281 0.23 -3.00 -1.08
CA ASN A 281 0.58 -1.64 -0.72
C ASN A 281 0.28 -0.74 -1.90
N VAL A 282 -0.49 0.30 -1.66
CA VAL A 282 -1.03 1.19 -2.69
C VAL A 282 -0.43 2.58 -2.50
N ALA A 283 0.22 3.09 -3.53
CA ALA A 283 0.62 4.50 -3.60
C ALA A 283 -0.59 5.33 -4.07
N THR A 284 -0.94 6.33 -3.26
CA THR A 284 -2.02 7.28 -3.52
C THR A 284 -1.48 8.69 -3.57
N MET A 285 -2.02 9.53 -4.43
CA MET A 285 -1.78 10.97 -4.39
C MET A 285 -2.85 11.61 -3.52
N THR A 286 -2.43 12.34 -2.50
CA THR A 286 -3.36 13.03 -1.59
C THR A 286 -4.14 14.09 -2.36
N LYS A 287 -5.43 14.21 -2.07
CA LYS A 287 -6.27 15.24 -2.68
C LYS A 287 -5.75 16.63 -2.33
N ASN A 288 -5.64 17.50 -3.33
CA ASN A 288 -5.02 18.83 -3.20
C ASN A 288 -3.56 18.79 -2.73
N ALA A 289 -2.80 17.75 -3.07
CA ALA A 289 -1.36 17.67 -2.78
C ALA A 289 -0.65 18.96 -3.22
N LYS A 290 0.31 19.42 -2.40
CA LYS A 290 1.06 20.65 -2.68
C LYS A 290 2.06 20.48 -3.83
N HIS A 291 2.50 19.26 -4.07
CA HIS A 291 3.52 18.93 -5.07
C HIS A 291 3.04 17.83 -6.03
N PRO A 292 1.94 18.06 -6.80
CA PRO A 292 1.27 17.02 -7.57
C PRO A 292 2.11 16.45 -8.70
N ASN A 293 2.96 17.25 -9.36
CA ASN A 293 3.80 16.74 -10.45
C ASN A 293 4.97 15.90 -9.91
N ALA A 294 5.60 16.34 -8.82
CA ALA A 294 6.61 15.53 -8.13
C ALA A 294 6.00 14.21 -7.60
N ALA A 295 4.77 14.24 -7.09
CA ALA A 295 4.04 13.05 -6.66
C ALA A 295 3.79 12.05 -7.81
N LYS A 296 3.34 12.51 -8.96
CA LYS A 296 3.13 11.68 -10.16
C LYS A 296 4.43 11.04 -10.65
N LEU A 297 5.51 11.82 -10.75
CA LEU A 297 6.82 11.30 -11.12
C LEU A 297 7.33 10.24 -10.14
N PHE A 298 7.10 10.45 -8.84
CA PHE A 298 7.52 9.51 -7.82
C PHE A 298 6.69 8.22 -7.86
N ILE A 299 5.38 8.31 -8.02
CA ILE A 299 4.50 7.13 -8.17
C ILE A 299 4.89 6.33 -9.43
N ASP A 300 5.16 7.01 -10.55
CA ASP A 300 5.64 6.34 -11.77
C ASP A 300 6.98 5.63 -11.53
N PHE A 301 7.90 6.28 -10.79
CA PHE A 301 9.19 5.70 -10.44
C PHE A 301 9.06 4.44 -9.58
N LEU A 302 8.10 4.40 -8.64
CA LEU A 302 7.84 3.20 -7.83
C LEU A 302 7.45 1.97 -8.66
N LEU A 303 6.92 2.18 -9.86
CA LEU A 303 6.49 1.11 -10.78
C LEU A 303 7.58 0.68 -11.77
N THR A 304 8.78 1.26 -11.71
CA THR A 304 9.90 0.84 -12.54
C THR A 304 10.44 -0.52 -12.13
N ASP A 305 10.96 -1.29 -13.08
CA ASP A 305 11.56 -2.61 -12.81
C ASP A 305 12.64 -2.55 -11.71
N GLU A 306 13.39 -1.46 -11.67
CA GLU A 306 14.41 -1.20 -10.66
C GLU A 306 13.81 -1.21 -9.24
N VAL A 307 12.76 -0.44 -9.00
CA VAL A 307 12.11 -0.33 -7.68
C VAL A 307 11.32 -1.59 -7.35
N GLN A 308 10.65 -2.17 -8.32
CA GLN A 308 9.94 -3.44 -8.14
C GLN A 308 10.90 -4.58 -7.72
N THR A 309 12.10 -4.62 -8.31
CA THR A 309 13.16 -5.55 -7.91
C THR A 309 13.68 -5.26 -6.50
N LEU A 310 13.80 -3.98 -6.10
CA LEU A 310 14.19 -3.62 -4.73
C LEU A 310 13.16 -4.10 -3.71
N TYR A 311 11.87 -3.89 -3.94
CA TYR A 311 10.82 -4.41 -3.05
C TYR A 311 10.90 -5.93 -2.89
N ALA A 312 11.12 -6.65 -3.99
CA ALA A 312 11.22 -8.11 -3.95
C ALA A 312 12.48 -8.59 -3.25
N SER A 313 13.64 -8.00 -3.54
CA SER A 313 14.94 -8.48 -3.05
C SER A 313 15.25 -8.06 -1.61
N LYS A 314 14.69 -6.92 -1.15
CA LYS A 314 14.99 -6.37 0.18
C LYS A 314 13.89 -6.65 1.21
N LEU A 315 12.63 -6.70 0.78
CA LEU A 315 11.47 -6.87 1.66
C LEU A 315 10.62 -8.10 1.33
N TYR A 316 10.99 -8.88 0.31
CA TYR A 316 10.26 -10.07 -0.12
C TYR A 316 8.77 -9.81 -0.48
N TYR A 317 8.47 -8.58 -0.91
CA TYR A 317 7.18 -8.29 -1.51
C TYR A 317 7.13 -8.77 -2.95
N ASN A 318 5.99 -9.27 -3.37
CA ASN A 318 5.74 -9.56 -4.77
C ASN A 318 5.59 -8.25 -5.56
N PRO A 319 6.22 -8.13 -6.74
CA PRO A 319 6.06 -6.96 -7.60
C PRO A 319 4.62 -6.79 -8.05
N ALA A 320 4.16 -5.53 -8.10
CA ALA A 320 2.87 -5.20 -8.69
C ALA A 320 2.89 -5.19 -10.24
N THR A 321 4.09 -5.21 -10.84
CA THR A 321 4.30 -5.25 -12.30
C THR A 321 4.90 -6.59 -12.75
N SER A 322 4.93 -6.82 -14.07
CA SER A 322 5.46 -8.06 -14.65
C SER A 322 7.01 -8.06 -14.78
N VAL A 323 7.71 -7.51 -13.80
CA VAL A 323 9.17 -7.51 -13.79
C VAL A 323 9.75 -8.92 -13.66
N LYS A 324 10.84 -9.19 -14.39
CA LYS A 324 11.59 -10.45 -14.26
C LYS A 324 12.58 -10.35 -13.07
N LEU A 325 12.30 -11.10 -12.03
CA LEU A 325 13.15 -11.18 -10.84
C LEU A 325 14.32 -12.18 -11.00
N PRO A 326 15.41 -12.01 -10.21
CA PRO A 326 16.39 -13.07 -10.00
C PRO A 326 15.72 -14.36 -9.51
N GLU A 327 16.21 -15.52 -9.98
CA GLU A 327 15.57 -16.82 -9.73
C GLU A 327 15.50 -17.18 -8.23
N ASP A 328 16.53 -16.87 -7.48
CA ASP A 328 16.58 -17.09 -6.02
C ASP A 328 15.55 -16.26 -5.26
N ILE A 329 15.30 -15.01 -5.68
CA ILE A 329 14.27 -14.14 -5.11
C ILE A 329 12.89 -14.63 -5.52
N SER A 330 12.71 -14.93 -6.83
CA SER A 330 11.42 -15.42 -7.35
C SER A 330 10.96 -16.66 -6.58
N LYS A 331 11.84 -17.64 -6.36
CA LYS A 331 11.54 -18.86 -5.59
C LYS A 331 11.16 -18.59 -4.13
N LYS A 332 11.77 -17.58 -3.48
CA LYS A 332 11.48 -17.24 -2.08
C LYS A 332 10.09 -16.64 -1.88
N ILE A 333 9.59 -15.93 -2.89
CA ILE A 333 8.29 -15.20 -2.81
C ILE A 333 7.20 -15.87 -3.65
N GLU A 334 7.47 -17.06 -4.18
CA GLU A 334 6.49 -17.86 -4.95
C GLU A 334 5.39 -18.39 -4.02
N PHE A 335 4.15 -18.34 -4.51
CA PHE A 335 2.99 -18.96 -3.89
C PHE A 335 1.92 -19.29 -4.93
N ASP A 336 1.04 -20.20 -4.58
CA ASP A 336 -0.07 -20.62 -5.46
C ASP A 336 -1.16 -19.52 -5.51
N ARG A 337 -1.17 -18.77 -6.62
CA ARG A 337 -2.14 -17.70 -6.85
C ARG A 337 -3.58 -18.18 -7.01
N SER A 338 -3.82 -19.45 -7.34
CA SER A 338 -5.17 -20.01 -7.44
C SER A 338 -5.88 -20.07 -6.09
N LYS A 339 -5.12 -20.00 -4.98
CA LYS A 339 -5.62 -19.99 -3.61
C LYS A 339 -5.86 -18.57 -3.06
N ILE A 340 -5.86 -17.55 -3.91
CA ILE A 340 -6.11 -16.18 -3.43
C ILE A 340 -7.60 -15.93 -3.29
N VAL A 341 -7.98 -15.51 -2.09
CA VAL A 341 -9.31 -14.99 -1.75
C VAL A 341 -9.29 -13.48 -1.94
N LYS A 342 -10.12 -12.98 -2.84
CA LYS A 342 -10.28 -11.54 -3.07
C LYS A 342 -11.33 -11.02 -2.10
N PHE A 343 -10.93 -10.10 -1.24
CA PHE A 343 -11.86 -9.44 -0.32
C PHE A 343 -12.67 -8.36 -1.05
N ASP A 344 -13.93 -8.26 -0.68
CA ASP A 344 -14.75 -7.08 -0.98
C ASP A 344 -14.34 -5.93 -0.03
N TYR A 345 -13.26 -5.22 -0.41
CA TYR A 345 -12.73 -4.12 0.40
C TYR A 345 -13.75 -2.99 0.62
N GLU A 346 -14.75 -2.87 -0.25
CA GLU A 346 -15.84 -1.92 -0.06
C GLU A 346 -16.69 -2.30 1.17
N THR A 347 -17.11 -3.57 1.25
CA THR A 347 -17.81 -4.10 2.43
C THR A 347 -16.92 -4.06 3.67
N VAL A 348 -15.64 -4.45 3.55
CA VAL A 348 -14.65 -4.40 4.66
C VAL A 348 -14.55 -3.00 5.22
N GLY A 349 -14.32 -1.99 4.38
CA GLY A 349 -14.18 -0.59 4.80
C GLY A 349 -15.42 -0.07 5.51
N GLY A 350 -16.61 -0.36 4.96
CA GLY A 350 -17.89 0.07 5.54
C GLY A 350 -18.25 -0.62 6.86
N SER A 351 -17.74 -1.84 7.08
CA SER A 351 -18.13 -2.68 8.23
C SER A 351 -17.10 -2.69 9.37
N THR A 352 -15.87 -2.25 9.12
CA THR A 352 -14.73 -2.35 10.07
C THR A 352 -15.06 -1.78 11.44
N ALA A 353 -15.69 -0.61 11.53
CA ALA A 353 -16.04 0.01 12.82
C ALA A 353 -17.00 -0.87 13.64
N GLY A 354 -18.02 -1.42 12.99
CA GLY A 354 -18.97 -2.35 13.63
C GLY A 354 -18.32 -3.65 14.07
N TRP A 355 -17.37 -4.18 13.28
CA TRP A 355 -16.62 -5.37 13.67
C TRP A 355 -15.70 -5.11 14.88
N ILE A 356 -15.06 -3.95 14.95
CA ILE A 356 -14.23 -3.55 16.11
C ILE A 356 -15.10 -3.45 17.37
N ASP A 357 -16.28 -2.86 17.27
CA ASP A 357 -17.25 -2.77 18.37
C ASP A 357 -17.66 -4.17 18.86
N ARG A 358 -17.97 -5.06 17.92
CA ARG A 358 -18.31 -6.45 18.22
C ARG A 358 -17.14 -7.21 18.86
N PHE A 359 -15.94 -7.03 18.32
CA PHE A 359 -14.72 -7.62 18.89
C PHE A 359 -14.53 -7.21 20.35
N ASN A 360 -14.67 -5.93 20.67
CA ASN A 360 -14.52 -5.42 22.02
C ASN A 360 -15.58 -5.98 23.00
N LYS A 361 -16.79 -6.23 22.51
CA LYS A 361 -17.91 -6.76 23.33
C LYS A 361 -17.88 -8.28 23.50
N GLU A 362 -17.53 -9.03 22.46
CA GLU A 362 -17.72 -10.48 22.42
C GLU A 362 -16.40 -11.27 22.47
N ILE A 363 -15.30 -10.72 21.93
CA ILE A 363 -14.04 -11.44 21.77
C ILE A 363 -13.03 -11.05 22.85
N ALA A 364 -12.79 -9.76 23.07
CA ALA A 364 -11.83 -9.30 24.06
C ALA A 364 -12.09 -9.85 25.48
N PRO A 365 -13.35 -9.98 25.95
CA PRO A 365 -13.63 -10.60 27.23
C PRO A 365 -13.37 -12.11 27.31
N SER A 366 -13.12 -12.79 26.19
CA SER A 366 -12.87 -14.24 26.12
C SER A 366 -11.39 -14.61 26.19
N VAL A 367 -10.51 -13.60 26.18
CA VAL A 367 -9.05 -13.80 26.23
C VAL A 367 -8.65 -14.55 27.48
N GLY A 368 -7.84 -15.62 27.30
CA GLY A 368 -7.25 -16.39 28.42
C GLY A 368 -8.22 -17.22 29.25
N LYS A 369 -9.42 -17.51 28.73
CA LYS A 369 -10.46 -18.29 29.46
C LYS A 369 -10.44 -19.77 29.14
#